data_d69150c2cb6b3d0aeeda75406095707e
#
_entry.id   d69150c2cb6b3d0aeeda75406095707e
#
_cell.length_a   1.000
_cell.length_b   1.000
_cell.length_c   1.000
_cell.angle_alpha   90.00
_cell.angle_beta   90.00
_cell.angle_gamma   90.00
#
_symmetry.space_group_name_H-M   'P 1'
#
loop_
_entity.id
_entity.type
_entity.pdbx_description
1 polymer ?
#
loop_
_entity_poly.entity_id
_entity_poly.type
_entity_poly.pdbx_seq_one_letter_code
_entity_poly.pdbx_strand_id
1 'polypeptide(L)'
;MKHELTISQMVVSRGVLMFIILVYLAKVQGHAFYPESKYEEKIRMIRSTVGSLSLFFPMLLINYLPLSEISMIGMLGSNLLCFADYIVNKSPLVPREVGGAVISFLGVIMILKPEYTNHLFFGYPPIDPTIETQTEYATGTLRMALILGFAIWSFGWALSIAILKKVKNMSSITINLPSGIVMSLAAGISSIMEEEIMQPNWVTYTIIMIIGGAGGAFGLLALTRSNQIGKQGMNGVISNVNIVYTLLFDMYYLKEPFNPSSFTGALIIVVTTVTLSVMKMRDAEKH
;
A
#
# COMPACT_ATOMS: atom_id res chain seq x y z
N MET A 1 22.05 -5.21 -23.85
CA MET A 1 21.55 -6.05 -22.75
C MET A 1 21.10 -5.12 -21.64
N LYS A 2 19.82 -5.02 -21.40
CA LYS A 2 19.29 -4.25 -20.24
C LYS A 2 19.51 -5.12 -18.99
N HIS A 3 20.46 -4.75 -18.17
CA HIS A 3 20.68 -5.36 -16.85
C HIS A 3 19.69 -4.72 -15.85
N GLU A 4 18.42 -5.01 -16.01
CA GLU A 4 17.39 -4.50 -15.12
C GLU A 4 17.11 -5.59 -14.06
N LEU A 5 17.10 -5.20 -12.78
CA LEU A 5 16.72 -6.07 -11.68
C LEU A 5 15.23 -6.42 -11.80
N THR A 6 14.90 -7.68 -11.53
CA THR A 6 13.48 -8.05 -11.40
C THR A 6 12.89 -7.44 -10.13
N ILE A 7 11.58 -7.18 -10.14
CA ILE A 7 10.88 -6.62 -8.97
C ILE A 7 11.04 -7.54 -7.76
N SER A 8 10.97 -8.85 -7.96
CA SER A 8 11.16 -9.84 -6.88
C SER A 8 12.53 -9.74 -6.24
N GLN A 9 13.61 -9.59 -7.04
CA GLN A 9 14.96 -9.40 -6.53
C GLN A 9 15.10 -8.11 -5.70
N MET A 10 14.48 -7.01 -6.14
CA MET A 10 14.45 -5.74 -5.39
C MET A 10 13.75 -5.91 -4.04
N VAL A 11 12.63 -6.64 -4.02
CA VAL A 11 11.84 -6.85 -2.80
C VAL A 11 12.54 -7.78 -1.82
N VAL A 12 13.21 -8.85 -2.30
CA VAL A 12 14.05 -9.71 -1.45
C VAL A 12 15.11 -8.89 -0.76
N SER A 13 15.87 -8.09 -1.52
CA SER A 13 16.96 -7.26 -1.00
C SER A 13 16.46 -6.25 0.04
N ARG A 14 15.33 -5.60 -0.27
CA ARG A 14 14.66 -4.67 0.64
C ARG A 14 14.25 -5.36 1.94
N GLY A 15 13.66 -6.55 1.87
CA GLY A 15 13.22 -7.31 3.05
C GLY A 15 14.38 -7.76 3.92
N VAL A 16 15.47 -8.25 3.31
CA VAL A 16 16.69 -8.67 4.03
C VAL A 16 17.32 -7.48 4.76
N LEU A 17 17.54 -6.36 4.06
CA LEU A 17 18.16 -5.19 4.69
C LEU A 17 17.24 -4.59 5.77
N MET A 18 15.93 -4.53 5.53
CA MET A 18 14.96 -4.11 6.54
C MET A 18 15.07 -4.97 7.80
N PHE A 19 15.15 -6.30 7.65
CA PHE A 19 15.31 -7.20 8.78
C PHE A 19 16.61 -6.94 9.54
N ILE A 20 17.75 -6.78 8.86
CA ILE A 20 19.04 -6.47 9.46
C ILE A 20 18.98 -5.17 10.26
N ILE A 21 18.39 -4.11 9.69
CA ILE A 21 18.23 -2.82 10.36
C ILE A 21 17.35 -2.96 11.61
N LEU A 22 16.23 -3.67 11.53
CA LEU A 22 15.33 -3.88 12.66
C LEU A 22 16.01 -4.68 13.80
N VAL A 23 16.78 -5.72 13.46
CA VAL A 23 17.56 -6.49 14.43
C VAL A 23 18.63 -5.60 15.11
N TYR A 24 19.33 -4.78 14.33
CA TYR A 24 20.32 -3.84 14.86
C TYR A 24 19.67 -2.83 15.82
N LEU A 25 18.57 -2.20 15.41
CA LEU A 25 17.83 -1.25 16.25
C LEU A 25 17.28 -1.90 17.52
N ALA A 26 16.76 -3.13 17.43
CA ALA A 26 16.28 -3.87 18.60
C ALA A 26 17.40 -4.09 19.62
N LYS A 27 18.60 -4.48 19.15
CA LYS A 27 19.78 -4.67 20.03
C LYS A 27 20.24 -3.36 20.68
N VAL A 28 20.35 -2.28 19.88
CA VAL A 28 20.85 -0.98 20.37
C VAL A 28 19.88 -0.35 21.38
N GLN A 29 18.58 -0.50 21.15
CA GLN A 29 17.55 0.08 22.04
C GLN A 29 17.14 -0.87 23.19
N GLY A 30 17.70 -2.07 23.27
CA GLY A 30 17.39 -3.04 24.31
C GLY A 30 15.95 -3.60 24.23
N HIS A 31 15.36 -3.59 23.03
CA HIS A 31 14.02 -4.15 22.86
C HIS A 31 14.05 -5.67 22.75
N ALA A 32 13.07 -6.33 23.40
CA ALA A 32 12.91 -7.76 23.30
C ALA A 32 12.58 -8.20 21.86
N PHE A 33 13.25 -9.26 21.39
CA PHE A 33 12.98 -9.85 20.08
C PHE A 33 11.64 -10.59 20.04
N TYR A 34 11.21 -11.10 21.17
CA TYR A 34 9.95 -11.84 21.33
C TYR A 34 9.09 -11.19 22.40
N PRO A 35 7.79 -11.12 22.22
CA PRO A 35 6.88 -10.69 23.27
C PRO A 35 6.81 -11.75 24.38
N GLU A 36 6.42 -11.33 25.57
CA GLU A 36 6.31 -12.21 26.75
C GLU A 36 5.11 -13.14 26.63
N SER A 37 4.04 -12.69 25.96
CA SER A 37 2.78 -13.44 25.83
C SER A 37 2.70 -14.16 24.49
N LYS A 38 2.29 -15.46 24.51
CA LYS A 38 1.95 -16.23 23.30
C LYS A 38 0.83 -15.59 22.48
N TYR A 39 -0.08 -14.88 23.12
CA TYR A 39 -1.15 -14.15 22.44
C TYR A 39 -0.59 -12.97 21.63
N GLU A 40 0.30 -12.17 22.21
CA GLU A 40 0.96 -11.06 21.53
C GLU A 40 1.82 -11.56 20.37
N GLU A 41 2.53 -12.69 20.55
CA GLU A 41 3.30 -13.32 19.46
C GLU A 41 2.42 -13.71 18.29
N LYS A 42 1.28 -14.34 18.55
CA LYS A 42 0.31 -14.71 17.51
C LYS A 42 -0.18 -13.47 16.76
N ILE A 43 -0.54 -12.41 17.48
CA ILE A 43 -1.01 -11.15 16.88
C ILE A 43 0.11 -10.50 16.05
N ARG A 44 1.33 -10.48 16.57
CA ARG A 44 2.51 -9.98 15.89
C ARG A 44 2.75 -10.70 14.56
N MET A 45 2.70 -12.03 14.57
CA MET A 45 2.89 -12.84 13.37
C MET A 45 1.80 -12.60 12.34
N ILE A 46 0.53 -12.60 12.75
CA ILE A 46 -0.60 -12.28 11.84
C ILE A 46 -0.42 -10.89 11.23
N ARG A 47 -0.11 -9.89 12.07
CA ARG A 47 0.12 -8.51 11.62
C ARG A 47 1.26 -8.43 10.60
N SER A 48 2.39 -9.04 10.92
CA SER A 48 3.56 -9.01 10.05
C SER A 48 3.32 -9.74 8.73
N THR A 49 2.67 -10.89 8.77
CA THR A 49 2.36 -11.66 7.55
C THR A 49 1.39 -10.88 6.66
N VAL A 50 0.23 -10.47 7.18
CA VAL A 50 -0.78 -9.73 6.40
C VAL A 50 -0.21 -8.40 5.91
N GLY A 51 0.51 -7.65 6.77
CA GLY A 51 1.10 -6.38 6.40
C GLY A 51 2.20 -6.50 5.36
N SER A 52 3.07 -7.49 5.46
CA SER A 52 4.15 -7.70 4.48
C SER A 52 3.63 -8.14 3.13
N LEU A 53 2.68 -9.06 3.11
CA LEU A 53 2.01 -9.47 1.88
C LEU A 53 1.25 -8.29 1.24
N SER A 54 0.62 -7.43 2.05
CA SER A 54 -0.08 -6.23 1.56
C SER A 54 0.87 -5.19 0.96
N LEU A 55 2.14 -5.18 1.33
CA LEU A 55 3.17 -4.37 0.71
C LEU A 55 3.78 -5.03 -0.52
N PHE A 56 3.85 -6.36 -0.54
CA PHE A 56 4.44 -7.12 -1.65
C PHE A 56 3.55 -7.13 -2.89
N PHE A 57 2.24 -7.36 -2.72
CA PHE A 57 1.31 -7.48 -3.83
C PHE A 57 1.27 -6.24 -4.76
N PRO A 58 1.21 -4.99 -4.25
CA PRO A 58 1.30 -3.81 -5.09
C PRO A 58 2.56 -3.73 -5.95
N MET A 59 3.67 -4.25 -5.44
CA MET A 59 4.93 -4.24 -6.20
C MET A 59 4.90 -5.18 -7.40
N LEU A 60 4.20 -6.31 -7.31
CA LEU A 60 3.98 -7.18 -8.45
C LEU A 60 3.09 -6.52 -9.52
N LEU A 61 2.17 -5.64 -9.10
CA LEU A 61 1.25 -4.98 -10.01
C LEU A 61 1.89 -3.86 -10.84
N ILE A 62 3.06 -3.36 -10.48
CA ILE A 62 3.75 -2.27 -11.20
C ILE A 62 4.01 -2.64 -12.68
N ASN A 63 4.20 -3.92 -12.97
CA ASN A 63 4.38 -4.40 -14.36
C ASN A 63 3.07 -4.40 -15.16
N TYR A 64 1.92 -4.28 -14.51
CA TYR A 64 0.60 -4.46 -15.13
C TYR A 64 -0.29 -3.22 -15.06
N LEU A 65 -0.02 -2.33 -14.12
CA LEU A 65 -0.84 -1.14 -13.85
C LEU A 65 0.05 0.09 -13.61
N PRO A 66 -0.41 1.30 -14.00
CA PRO A 66 0.26 2.55 -13.64
C PRO A 66 0.41 2.70 -12.13
N LEU A 67 1.50 3.32 -11.70
CA LEU A 67 1.82 3.51 -10.28
C LEU A 67 0.75 4.35 -9.55
N SER A 68 0.19 5.34 -10.22
CA SER A 68 -0.91 6.16 -9.70
C SER A 68 -2.14 5.32 -9.42
N GLU A 69 -2.56 4.42 -10.32
CA GLU A 69 -3.71 3.53 -10.12
C GLU A 69 -3.50 2.60 -8.92
N ILE A 70 -2.30 2.02 -8.79
CA ILE A 70 -1.94 1.19 -7.64
C ILE A 70 -2.04 2.00 -6.34
N SER A 71 -1.52 3.23 -6.33
CA SER A 71 -1.58 4.10 -5.15
C SER A 71 -3.00 4.49 -4.78
N MET A 72 -3.84 4.81 -5.78
CA MET A 72 -5.25 5.17 -5.58
C MET A 72 -6.06 4.02 -5.00
N ILE A 73 -5.92 2.81 -5.56
CA ILE A 73 -6.62 1.62 -5.08
C ILE A 73 -6.12 1.23 -3.68
N GLY A 74 -4.81 1.35 -3.43
CA GLY A 74 -4.22 1.11 -2.11
C GLY A 74 -4.84 1.98 -1.00
N MET A 75 -5.28 3.19 -1.34
CA MET A 75 -5.95 4.09 -0.39
C MET A 75 -7.35 3.66 0.03
N LEU A 76 -8.01 2.77 -0.73
CA LEU A 76 -9.24 2.16 -0.23
C LEU A 76 -9.05 1.50 1.12
N GLY A 77 -7.87 0.96 1.41
CA GLY A 77 -7.54 0.41 2.71
C GLY A 77 -7.81 1.39 3.85
N SER A 78 -7.52 2.69 3.68
CA SER A 78 -7.79 3.72 4.68
C SER A 78 -9.29 3.91 4.94
N ASN A 79 -10.10 3.86 3.91
CA ASN A 79 -11.55 4.01 4.01
C ASN A 79 -12.23 2.73 4.50
N LEU A 80 -11.64 1.57 4.20
CA LEU A 80 -12.10 0.28 4.69
C LEU A 80 -11.68 -0.01 6.15
N LEU A 81 -10.88 0.87 6.75
CA LEU A 81 -10.39 0.70 8.12
C LEU A 81 -11.53 0.65 9.14
N CYS A 82 -12.65 1.34 8.91
CA CYS A 82 -13.82 1.28 9.79
C CYS A 82 -14.43 -0.13 9.86
N PHE A 83 -14.50 -0.83 8.72
CA PHE A 83 -14.96 -2.22 8.69
C PHE A 83 -13.95 -3.17 9.33
N ALA A 84 -12.66 -2.95 9.09
CA ALA A 84 -11.60 -3.71 9.73
C ALA A 84 -11.61 -3.53 11.26
N ASP A 85 -11.81 -2.30 11.74
CA ASP A 85 -11.96 -2.00 13.16
C ASP A 85 -13.21 -2.66 13.79
N TYR A 86 -14.32 -2.66 13.06
CA TYR A 86 -15.53 -3.36 13.50
C TYR A 86 -15.28 -4.87 13.67
N ILE A 87 -14.62 -5.49 12.69
CA ILE A 87 -14.34 -6.94 12.73
C ILE A 87 -13.33 -7.28 13.83
N VAL A 88 -12.23 -6.53 13.94
CA VAL A 88 -11.09 -6.86 14.81
C VAL A 88 -11.33 -6.37 16.24
N ASN A 89 -11.81 -5.13 16.41
CA ASN A 89 -11.89 -4.44 17.70
C ASN A 89 -13.32 -4.27 18.19
N LYS A 90 -14.32 -4.72 17.42
CA LYS A 90 -15.76 -4.56 17.73
C LYS A 90 -16.16 -3.09 17.92
N SER A 91 -15.43 -2.17 17.30
CA SER A 91 -15.75 -0.74 17.32
C SER A 91 -17.06 -0.47 16.58
N PRO A 92 -17.97 0.38 17.07
CA PRO A 92 -19.23 0.63 16.40
C PRO A 92 -18.99 1.30 15.03
N LEU A 93 -19.73 0.83 14.02
CA LEU A 93 -19.69 1.45 12.70
C LEU A 93 -20.38 2.82 12.74
N VAL A 94 -19.66 3.84 12.32
CA VAL A 94 -20.21 5.19 12.21
C VAL A 94 -20.79 5.37 10.81
N PRO A 95 -22.08 5.75 10.63
CA PRO A 95 -22.75 5.85 9.33
C PRO A 95 -21.98 6.68 8.29
N ARG A 96 -21.34 7.77 8.72
CA ARG A 96 -20.53 8.62 7.83
C ARG A 96 -19.27 7.92 7.29
N GLU A 97 -18.66 7.01 8.07
CA GLU A 97 -17.50 6.24 7.62
C GLU A 97 -17.92 5.20 6.56
N VAL A 98 -19.07 4.58 6.76
CA VAL A 98 -19.67 3.67 5.79
C VAL A 98 -20.02 4.43 4.50
N GLY A 99 -20.65 5.61 4.62
CA GLY A 99 -20.94 6.47 3.48
C GLY A 99 -19.69 6.86 2.69
N GLY A 100 -18.62 7.23 3.40
CA GLY A 100 -17.34 7.55 2.79
C GLY A 100 -16.69 6.36 2.08
N ALA A 101 -16.77 5.17 2.65
CA ALA A 101 -16.30 3.96 1.99
C ALA A 101 -17.05 3.68 0.68
N VAL A 102 -18.37 3.83 0.67
CA VAL A 102 -19.19 3.68 -0.54
C VAL A 102 -18.81 4.70 -1.61
N ILE A 103 -18.65 5.98 -1.24
CA ILE A 103 -18.23 7.04 -2.19
C ILE A 103 -16.83 6.73 -2.75
N SER A 104 -15.91 6.25 -1.92
CA SER A 104 -14.56 5.87 -2.37
C SER A 104 -14.60 4.67 -3.34
N PHE A 105 -15.51 3.74 -3.14
CA PHE A 105 -15.75 2.64 -4.09
C PHE A 105 -16.22 3.14 -5.46
N LEU A 106 -17.08 4.16 -5.50
CA LEU A 106 -17.47 4.80 -6.78
C LEU A 106 -16.24 5.41 -7.48
N GLY A 107 -15.36 6.05 -6.74
CA GLY A 107 -14.08 6.54 -7.29
C GLY A 107 -13.24 5.42 -7.92
N VAL A 108 -13.18 4.25 -7.28
CA VAL A 108 -12.48 3.08 -7.87
C VAL A 108 -13.14 2.57 -9.13
N ILE A 109 -14.48 2.56 -9.20
CA ILE A 109 -15.19 2.16 -10.42
C ILE A 109 -14.82 3.08 -11.59
N MET A 110 -14.66 4.39 -11.35
CA MET A 110 -14.23 5.35 -12.38
C MET A 110 -12.80 5.08 -12.86
N ILE A 111 -11.93 4.60 -11.99
CA ILE A 111 -10.56 4.18 -12.36
C ILE A 111 -10.58 2.85 -13.13
N LEU A 112 -11.46 1.92 -12.74
CA LEU A 112 -11.58 0.59 -13.34
C LEU A 112 -11.95 0.57 -14.82
N LYS A 113 -12.86 1.45 -15.22
CA LYS A 113 -13.40 1.54 -16.58
C LYS A 113 -13.33 2.98 -17.11
N PRO A 114 -12.11 3.52 -17.31
CA PRO A 114 -11.97 4.90 -17.74
C PRO A 114 -12.64 5.15 -19.11
N GLU A 115 -12.58 4.20 -20.03
CA GLU A 115 -13.20 4.32 -21.35
C GLU A 115 -14.71 4.48 -21.27
N TYR A 116 -15.37 3.63 -20.46
CA TYR A 116 -16.82 3.69 -20.28
C TYR A 116 -17.25 4.93 -19.52
N THR A 117 -16.53 5.29 -18.47
CA THR A 117 -16.83 6.48 -17.65
C THR A 117 -16.50 7.77 -18.39
N ASN A 118 -15.47 7.81 -19.22
CA ASN A 118 -15.15 8.95 -20.08
C ASN A 118 -16.29 9.21 -21.09
N HIS A 119 -16.80 8.17 -21.72
CA HIS A 119 -17.93 8.30 -22.64
C HIS A 119 -19.21 8.75 -21.90
N LEU A 120 -19.49 8.16 -20.74
CA LEU A 120 -20.72 8.42 -19.98
C LEU A 120 -20.74 9.82 -19.34
N PHE A 121 -19.65 10.28 -18.76
CA PHE A 121 -19.61 11.52 -17.96
C PHE A 121 -18.98 12.71 -18.69
N PHE A 122 -18.08 12.46 -19.63
CA PHE A 122 -17.31 13.53 -20.28
C PHE A 122 -17.55 13.60 -21.79
N GLY A 123 -18.29 12.65 -22.38
CA GLY A 123 -18.59 12.63 -23.82
C GLY A 123 -17.36 12.42 -24.71
N TYR A 124 -16.22 12.02 -24.15
CA TYR A 124 -15.04 11.73 -24.94
C TYR A 124 -15.21 10.43 -25.73
N PRO A 125 -14.74 10.38 -27.00
CA PRO A 125 -14.71 9.14 -27.75
C PRO A 125 -13.82 8.12 -27.02
N PRO A 126 -14.05 6.81 -27.25
CA PRO A 126 -13.16 5.77 -26.73
C PRO A 126 -11.70 6.10 -27.10
N ILE A 127 -10.78 5.93 -26.16
CA ILE A 127 -9.34 6.14 -26.42
C ILE A 127 -8.95 5.19 -27.55
N ASP A 128 -8.39 5.73 -28.62
CA ASP A 128 -7.96 4.94 -29.77
C ASP A 128 -6.88 3.94 -29.29
N PRO A 129 -7.11 2.62 -29.43
CA PRO A 129 -6.15 1.61 -28.99
C PRO A 129 -4.81 1.67 -29.72
N THR A 130 -4.70 2.50 -30.75
CA THR A 130 -3.45 2.72 -31.50
C THR A 130 -2.50 3.74 -30.85
N ILE A 131 -2.89 4.43 -29.78
CA ILE A 131 -1.97 5.28 -29.03
C ILE A 131 -1.03 4.36 -28.24
N GLU A 132 0.16 4.11 -28.78
CA GLU A 132 1.23 3.37 -28.12
C GLU A 132 1.60 4.09 -26.80
N THR A 133 1.11 3.57 -25.70
CA THR A 133 1.68 3.85 -24.39
C THR A 133 3.05 3.18 -24.33
N GLN A 134 4.07 3.89 -23.84
CA GLN A 134 5.45 3.36 -23.76
C GLN A 134 5.56 2.09 -22.90
N THR A 135 4.52 1.77 -22.12
CA THR A 135 4.41 0.60 -21.26
C THR A 135 3.19 -0.23 -21.66
N GLU A 136 3.39 -1.51 -21.97
CA GLU A 136 2.29 -2.47 -22.20
C GLU A 136 1.60 -2.83 -20.87
N TYR A 137 0.64 -2.03 -20.45
CA TYR A 137 -0.19 -2.37 -19.29
C TYR A 137 -1.26 -3.42 -19.62
N ALA A 138 -1.70 -4.12 -18.60
CA ALA A 138 -2.80 -5.08 -18.73
C ALA A 138 -4.07 -4.40 -19.23
N THR A 139 -4.76 -5.05 -20.16
CA THR A 139 -6.01 -4.54 -20.75
C THR A 139 -7.17 -5.49 -20.48
N GLY A 140 -8.40 -5.02 -20.70
CA GLY A 140 -9.61 -5.84 -20.68
C GLY A 140 -9.88 -6.53 -19.35
N THR A 141 -10.23 -7.81 -19.42
CA THR A 141 -10.64 -8.62 -18.25
C THR A 141 -9.51 -8.81 -17.24
N LEU A 142 -8.26 -8.95 -17.72
CA LEU A 142 -7.11 -9.11 -16.84
C LEU A 142 -6.90 -7.87 -15.96
N ARG A 143 -6.95 -6.67 -16.55
CA ARG A 143 -6.85 -5.41 -15.80
C ARG A 143 -7.94 -5.31 -14.73
N MET A 144 -9.19 -5.61 -15.07
CA MET A 144 -10.28 -5.63 -14.12
C MET A 144 -10.05 -6.60 -12.96
N ALA A 145 -9.60 -7.82 -13.26
CA ALA A 145 -9.31 -8.83 -12.26
C ALA A 145 -8.19 -8.38 -11.31
N LEU A 146 -7.12 -7.78 -11.82
CA LEU A 146 -6.01 -7.25 -11.03
C LEU A 146 -6.45 -6.10 -10.11
N ILE A 147 -7.23 -5.15 -10.61
CA ILE A 147 -7.72 -4.02 -9.81
C ILE A 147 -8.69 -4.50 -8.73
N LEU A 148 -9.65 -5.38 -9.06
CA LEU A 148 -10.57 -5.94 -8.06
C LEU A 148 -9.83 -6.78 -7.03
N GLY A 149 -8.90 -7.62 -7.45
CA GLY A 149 -8.03 -8.38 -6.55
C GLY A 149 -7.26 -7.47 -5.59
N PHE A 150 -6.72 -6.36 -6.11
CA PHE A 150 -5.99 -5.41 -5.29
C PHE A 150 -6.91 -4.59 -4.35
N ALA A 151 -8.11 -4.24 -4.77
CA ALA A 151 -9.09 -3.60 -3.90
C ALA A 151 -9.47 -4.50 -2.71
N ILE A 152 -9.70 -5.80 -2.96
CA ILE A 152 -9.92 -6.79 -1.89
C ILE A 152 -8.67 -6.91 -1.00
N TRP A 153 -7.48 -6.92 -1.60
CA TRP A 153 -6.22 -7.01 -0.87
C TRP A 153 -5.93 -5.77 0.00
N SER A 154 -6.39 -4.59 -0.43
CA SER A 154 -6.33 -3.35 0.37
C SER A 154 -7.10 -3.46 1.69
N PHE A 155 -8.14 -4.32 1.73
CA PHE A 155 -8.80 -4.66 2.99
C PHE A 155 -7.88 -5.44 3.95
N GLY A 156 -7.03 -6.33 3.42
CA GLY A 156 -5.99 -7.00 4.21
C GLY A 156 -5.05 -5.99 4.90
N TRP A 157 -4.65 -4.92 4.18
CA TRP A 157 -3.91 -3.81 4.76
C TRP A 157 -4.67 -3.13 5.90
N ALA A 158 -5.95 -2.83 5.71
CA ALA A 158 -6.81 -2.25 6.75
C ALA A 158 -6.89 -3.15 7.99
N LEU A 159 -7.07 -4.46 7.83
CA LEU A 159 -7.05 -5.44 8.92
C LEU A 159 -5.71 -5.42 9.66
N SER A 160 -4.60 -5.35 8.93
CA SER A 160 -3.25 -5.26 9.48
C SER A 160 -3.07 -4.02 10.38
N ILE A 161 -3.65 -2.87 9.99
CA ILE A 161 -3.64 -1.65 10.81
C ILE A 161 -4.58 -1.77 12.03
N ALA A 162 -5.78 -2.32 11.84
CA ALA A 162 -6.74 -2.48 12.94
C ALA A 162 -6.18 -3.36 14.08
N ILE A 163 -5.41 -4.39 13.74
CA ILE A 163 -4.76 -5.29 14.70
C ILE A 163 -3.74 -4.55 15.58
N LEU A 164 -3.11 -3.46 15.11
CA LEU A 164 -2.12 -2.69 15.89
C LEU A 164 -2.69 -2.12 17.19
N LYS A 165 -4.00 -1.88 17.25
CA LYS A 165 -4.65 -1.42 18.48
C LYS A 165 -4.57 -2.44 19.62
N LYS A 166 -4.46 -3.73 19.32
CA LYS A 166 -4.35 -4.80 20.32
C LYS A 166 -2.95 -4.93 20.93
N VAL A 167 -1.94 -4.35 20.27
CA VAL A 167 -0.54 -4.44 20.67
C VAL A 167 0.10 -3.06 20.89
N LYS A 168 -0.66 -2.10 21.40
CA LYS A 168 -0.22 -0.72 21.63
C LYS A 168 1.02 -0.61 22.51
N ASN A 169 1.17 -1.51 23.46
CA ASN A 169 2.25 -1.50 24.46
C ASN A 169 3.55 -2.11 23.92
N MET A 170 3.49 -2.82 22.78
CA MET A 170 4.68 -3.39 22.17
C MET A 170 5.48 -2.34 21.42
N SER A 171 6.80 -2.50 21.43
CA SER A 171 7.69 -1.68 20.59
C SER A 171 7.36 -1.87 19.10
N SER A 172 7.33 -0.76 18.34
CA SER A 172 7.15 -0.81 16.90
C SER A 172 8.23 -1.65 16.20
N ILE A 173 9.45 -1.72 16.77
CA ILE A 173 10.54 -2.55 16.26
C ILE A 173 10.18 -4.03 16.42
N THR A 174 9.78 -4.45 17.63
CA THR A 174 9.40 -5.84 17.92
C THR A 174 8.23 -6.31 17.03
N ILE A 175 7.24 -5.44 16.81
CA ILE A 175 6.09 -5.76 15.94
C ILE A 175 6.51 -6.01 14.49
N ASN A 176 7.41 -5.19 13.95
CA ASN A 176 7.77 -5.24 12.54
C ASN A 176 8.95 -6.17 12.22
N LEU A 177 9.62 -6.71 13.24
CA LEU A 177 10.79 -7.57 13.04
C LEU A 177 10.52 -8.79 12.13
N PRO A 178 9.40 -9.52 12.24
CA PRO A 178 9.11 -10.62 11.31
C PRO A 178 8.77 -10.16 9.89
N SER A 179 8.38 -8.89 9.70
CA SER A 179 7.93 -8.38 8.39
C SER A 179 9.01 -8.47 7.31
N GLY A 180 10.28 -8.22 7.68
CA GLY A 180 11.41 -8.37 6.75
C GLY A 180 11.59 -9.80 6.27
N ILE A 181 11.46 -10.78 7.17
CA ILE A 181 11.57 -12.20 6.84
C ILE A 181 10.41 -12.61 5.92
N VAL A 182 9.16 -12.29 6.31
CA VAL A 182 7.98 -12.66 5.53
C VAL A 182 8.04 -12.06 4.13
N MET A 183 8.45 -10.78 4.02
CA MET A 183 8.59 -10.10 2.74
C MET A 183 9.66 -10.75 1.86
N SER A 184 10.82 -11.08 2.44
CA SER A 184 11.91 -11.74 1.72
C SER A 184 11.53 -13.14 1.26
N LEU A 185 10.81 -13.91 2.08
CA LEU A 185 10.35 -15.26 1.72
C LEU A 185 9.31 -15.20 0.61
N ALA A 186 8.32 -14.32 0.71
CA ALA A 186 7.30 -14.15 -0.32
C ALA A 186 7.90 -13.77 -1.68
N ALA A 187 8.81 -12.78 -1.68
CA ALA A 187 9.50 -12.35 -2.89
C ALA A 187 10.51 -13.39 -3.40
N GLY A 188 11.16 -14.14 -2.51
CA GLY A 188 12.04 -15.24 -2.87
C GLY A 188 11.30 -16.38 -3.61
N ILE A 189 10.10 -16.73 -3.14
CA ILE A 189 9.24 -17.70 -3.83
C ILE A 189 8.83 -17.18 -5.22
N SER A 190 8.46 -15.90 -5.32
CA SER A 190 8.13 -15.27 -6.60
C SER A 190 9.33 -15.27 -7.55
N SER A 191 10.54 -14.98 -7.05
CA SER A 191 11.76 -14.97 -7.85
C SER A 191 12.13 -16.33 -8.43
N ILE A 192 11.78 -17.43 -7.75
CA ILE A 192 11.99 -18.79 -8.27
C ILE A 192 11.08 -19.08 -9.48
N MET A 193 9.93 -18.42 -9.54
CA MET A 193 8.98 -18.58 -10.65
C MET A 193 9.31 -17.69 -11.85
N GLU A 194 10.25 -16.77 -11.72
CA GLU A 194 10.76 -15.93 -12.81
C GLU A 194 11.81 -16.74 -13.61
N GLU A 195 11.65 -16.78 -14.94
CA GLU A 195 12.53 -17.58 -15.82
C GLU A 195 13.96 -17.02 -15.91
N GLU A 196 14.16 -15.76 -15.59
CA GLU A 196 15.47 -15.08 -15.68
C GLU A 196 15.85 -14.41 -14.36
N ILE A 197 16.90 -14.90 -13.71
CA ILE A 197 17.58 -14.19 -12.63
C ILE A 197 18.61 -13.26 -13.27
N MET A 198 18.30 -11.95 -13.33
CA MET A 198 19.21 -10.97 -13.92
C MET A 198 20.41 -10.70 -13.02
N GLN A 199 21.60 -10.55 -13.61
CA GLN A 199 22.79 -10.14 -12.89
C GLN A 199 22.85 -8.60 -12.85
N PRO A 200 22.65 -7.99 -11.67
CA PRO A 200 22.60 -6.54 -11.54
C PRO A 200 23.99 -5.90 -11.67
N ASN A 201 24.01 -4.64 -12.13
CA ASN A 201 25.14 -3.78 -11.85
C ASN A 201 25.23 -3.57 -10.32
N TRP A 202 26.31 -3.99 -9.70
CA TRP A 202 26.49 -3.96 -8.24
C TRP A 202 26.27 -2.59 -7.62
N VAL A 203 26.64 -1.50 -8.31
CA VAL A 203 26.45 -0.14 -7.81
C VAL A 203 24.96 0.20 -7.75
N THR A 204 24.22 -0.03 -8.82
CA THR A 204 22.78 0.23 -8.89
C THR A 204 22.04 -0.64 -7.86
N TYR A 205 22.41 -1.92 -7.76
CA TYR A 205 21.84 -2.84 -6.78
C TYR A 205 22.04 -2.35 -5.34
N THR A 206 23.25 -1.93 -5.00
CA THR A 206 23.58 -1.43 -3.65
C THR A 206 22.77 -0.16 -3.32
N ILE A 207 22.64 0.76 -4.27
CA ILE A 207 21.86 2.00 -4.08
C ILE A 207 20.39 1.66 -3.84
N ILE A 208 19.79 0.83 -4.68
CA ILE A 208 18.37 0.40 -4.54
C ILE A 208 18.16 -0.34 -3.23
N MET A 209 19.08 -1.23 -2.86
CA MET A 209 19.02 -1.97 -1.60
C MET A 209 19.06 -1.02 -0.39
N ILE A 210 19.97 -0.06 -0.36
CA ILE A 210 20.10 0.88 0.75
C ILE A 210 18.86 1.77 0.84
N ILE A 211 18.47 2.41 -0.26
CA ILE A 211 17.32 3.33 -0.27
C ILE A 211 16.02 2.57 0.01
N GLY A 212 15.78 1.45 -0.66
CA GLY A 212 14.58 0.64 -0.51
C GLY A 212 14.50 -0.04 0.86
N GLY A 213 15.60 -0.62 1.34
CA GLY A 213 15.65 -1.33 2.62
C GLY A 213 15.61 -0.39 3.82
N ALA A 214 16.44 0.66 3.84
CA ALA A 214 16.44 1.63 4.91
C ALA A 214 15.15 2.46 4.92
N GLY A 215 14.74 3.00 3.77
CA GLY A 215 13.47 3.72 3.62
C GLY A 215 12.28 2.85 4.02
N GLY A 216 12.28 1.57 3.64
CA GLY A 216 11.27 0.59 4.04
C GLY A 216 11.23 0.34 5.54
N ALA A 217 12.38 0.16 6.19
CA ALA A 217 12.48 -0.05 7.64
C ALA A 217 11.95 1.16 8.42
N PHE A 218 12.49 2.35 8.14
CA PHE A 218 12.07 3.58 8.83
C PHE A 218 10.63 3.97 8.52
N GLY A 219 10.20 3.82 7.27
CA GLY A 219 8.81 4.08 6.87
C GLY A 219 7.83 3.16 7.61
N LEU A 220 8.13 1.86 7.71
CA LEU A 220 7.29 0.90 8.41
C LEU A 220 7.27 1.14 9.93
N LEU A 221 8.40 1.52 10.53
CA LEU A 221 8.47 1.90 11.94
C LEU A 221 7.64 3.15 12.22
N ALA A 222 7.81 4.19 11.41
CA ALA A 222 7.05 5.43 11.51
C ALA A 222 5.54 5.19 11.36
N LEU A 223 5.14 4.40 10.36
CA LEU A 223 3.75 4.03 10.12
C LEU A 223 3.16 3.25 11.31
N THR A 224 3.90 2.26 11.81
CA THR A 224 3.44 1.47 12.97
C THR A 224 3.30 2.35 14.20
N ARG A 225 4.29 3.19 14.48
CA ARG A 225 4.28 4.09 15.63
C ARG A 225 3.18 5.14 15.53
N SER A 226 2.98 5.72 14.36
CA SER A 226 1.90 6.69 14.14
C SER A 226 0.52 6.07 14.34
N ASN A 227 0.31 4.82 13.92
CA ASN A 227 -0.96 4.12 14.14
C ASN A 227 -1.16 3.63 15.58
N GLN A 228 -0.09 3.45 16.35
CA GLN A 228 -0.18 3.15 17.79
C GLN A 228 -0.53 4.37 18.64
N ILE A 229 0.07 5.52 18.35
CA ILE A 229 -0.02 6.74 19.19
C ILE A 229 -0.99 7.75 18.58
N GLY A 230 -0.98 7.85 17.24
CA GLY A 230 -1.60 8.92 16.50
C GLY A 230 -3.12 8.84 16.44
N LYS A 231 -3.74 10.00 16.22
CA LYS A 231 -5.13 10.09 15.80
C LYS A 231 -5.20 9.54 14.36
N GLN A 232 -5.91 8.43 14.15
CA GLN A 232 -6.02 7.73 12.85
C GLN A 232 -6.44 8.66 11.70
N GLY A 233 -7.21 9.71 11.99
CA GLY A 233 -7.58 10.72 11.01
C GLY A 233 -6.39 11.45 10.40
N MET A 234 -5.39 11.84 11.18
CA MET A 234 -4.21 12.55 10.69
C MET A 234 -3.33 11.67 9.79
N ASN A 235 -3.19 10.39 10.13
CA ASN A 235 -2.45 9.44 9.29
C ASN A 235 -3.08 9.26 7.91
N GLY A 236 -4.42 9.28 7.82
CA GLY A 236 -5.15 9.24 6.55
C GLY A 236 -4.85 10.45 5.68
N VAL A 237 -4.85 11.68 6.25
CA VAL A 237 -4.53 12.91 5.50
C VAL A 237 -3.11 12.87 4.95
N ILE A 238 -2.13 12.48 5.80
CA ILE A 238 -0.72 12.41 5.38
C ILE A 238 -0.53 11.36 4.27
N SER A 239 -1.20 10.21 4.37
CA SER A 239 -1.12 9.16 3.35
C SER A 239 -1.62 9.62 1.98
N ASN A 240 -2.57 10.58 1.93
CA ASN A 240 -3.10 11.10 0.67
C ASN A 240 -2.08 11.91 -0.14
N VAL A 241 -1.06 12.46 0.53
CA VAL A 241 0.02 13.18 -0.17
C VAL A 241 0.76 12.23 -1.14
N ASN A 242 0.79 10.94 -0.84
CA ASN A 242 1.41 9.94 -1.71
C ASN A 242 0.76 9.88 -3.10
N ILE A 243 -0.57 10.04 -3.21
CA ILE A 243 -1.27 10.07 -4.52
C ILE A 243 -0.76 11.22 -5.39
N VAL A 244 -0.61 12.40 -4.78
CA VAL A 244 -0.14 13.59 -5.51
C VAL A 244 1.25 13.32 -6.09
N TYR A 245 2.15 12.74 -5.28
CA TYR A 245 3.49 12.40 -5.75
C TYR A 245 3.47 11.34 -6.85
N THR A 246 2.66 10.28 -6.72
CA THR A 246 2.60 9.23 -7.74
C THR A 246 1.97 9.73 -9.03
N LEU A 247 0.92 10.56 -8.98
CA LEU A 247 0.35 11.19 -10.17
C LEU A 247 1.36 12.09 -10.89
N LEU A 248 2.07 12.93 -10.14
CA LEU A 248 3.12 13.77 -10.71
C LEU A 248 4.25 12.93 -11.34
N PHE A 249 4.64 11.85 -10.68
CA PHE A 249 5.66 10.94 -11.18
C PHE A 249 5.23 10.26 -12.48
N ASP A 250 4.00 9.74 -12.54
CA ASP A 250 3.46 9.13 -13.77
C ASP A 250 3.40 10.15 -14.93
N MET A 251 2.89 11.37 -14.67
CA MET A 251 2.77 12.39 -15.71
C MET A 251 4.12 12.92 -16.22
N TYR A 252 5.06 13.22 -15.30
CA TYR A 252 6.31 13.90 -15.68
C TYR A 252 7.43 12.92 -16.03
N TYR A 253 7.52 11.79 -15.33
CA TYR A 253 8.62 10.85 -15.47
C TYR A 253 8.28 9.69 -16.41
N LEU A 254 7.13 9.05 -16.20
CA LEU A 254 6.67 7.94 -17.04
C LEU A 254 5.94 8.41 -18.31
N LYS A 255 5.59 9.72 -18.39
CA LYS A 255 4.88 10.32 -19.54
C LYS A 255 3.57 9.61 -19.88
N GLU A 256 2.88 9.11 -18.84
CA GLU A 256 1.59 8.45 -19.03
C GLU A 256 0.53 9.45 -19.49
N PRO A 257 -0.37 9.05 -20.41
CA PRO A 257 -1.41 9.93 -20.92
C PRO A 257 -2.40 10.28 -19.80
N PHE A 258 -2.76 11.56 -19.70
CA PHE A 258 -3.74 12.03 -18.74
C PHE A 258 -5.11 11.46 -19.04
N ASN A 259 -5.67 10.71 -18.08
CA ASN A 259 -7.02 10.15 -18.17
C ASN A 259 -7.97 10.91 -17.22
N PRO A 260 -8.91 11.72 -17.73
CA PRO A 260 -9.81 12.52 -16.90
C PRO A 260 -10.66 11.70 -15.94
N SER A 261 -11.12 10.51 -16.35
CA SER A 261 -11.92 9.62 -15.51
C SER A 261 -11.12 9.07 -14.32
N SER A 262 -9.91 8.58 -14.58
CA SER A 262 -9.02 8.08 -13.51
C SER A 262 -8.66 9.21 -12.55
N PHE A 263 -8.39 10.43 -13.06
CA PHE A 263 -8.12 11.61 -12.23
C PHE A 263 -9.32 11.99 -11.37
N THR A 264 -10.53 11.99 -11.93
CA THR A 264 -11.76 12.30 -11.19
C THR A 264 -12.03 11.24 -10.12
N GLY A 265 -11.86 9.97 -10.44
CA GLY A 265 -11.95 8.86 -9.47
C GLY A 265 -10.96 9.02 -8.32
N ALA A 266 -9.71 9.38 -8.61
CA ALA A 266 -8.69 9.70 -7.62
C ALA A 266 -9.10 10.87 -6.73
N LEU A 267 -9.58 11.95 -7.33
CA LEU A 267 -10.02 13.14 -6.60
C LEU A 267 -11.16 12.81 -5.62
N ILE A 268 -12.13 11.99 -6.04
CA ILE A 268 -13.21 11.52 -5.17
C ILE A 268 -12.64 10.76 -3.98
N ILE A 269 -11.71 9.84 -4.19
CA ILE A 269 -11.09 9.06 -3.10
C ILE A 269 -10.33 9.99 -2.14
N VAL A 270 -9.52 10.90 -2.66
CA VAL A 270 -8.73 11.85 -1.83
C VAL A 270 -9.65 12.74 -1.01
N VAL A 271 -10.61 13.40 -1.66
CA VAL A 271 -11.55 14.33 -0.97
C VAL A 271 -12.33 13.59 0.11
N THR A 272 -12.83 12.38 -0.19
CA THR A 272 -13.56 11.56 0.78
C THR A 272 -12.68 11.20 1.97
N THR A 273 -11.46 10.73 1.72
CA THR A 273 -10.53 10.32 2.79
C THR A 273 -10.10 11.51 3.65
N VAL A 274 -9.80 12.68 3.04
CA VAL A 274 -9.46 13.88 3.77
C VAL A 274 -10.63 14.35 4.64
N THR A 275 -11.84 14.39 4.07
CA THR A 275 -13.05 14.80 4.80
C THR A 275 -13.32 13.90 6.00
N LEU A 276 -13.28 12.57 5.82
CA LEU A 276 -13.45 11.62 6.91
C LEU A 276 -12.36 11.77 7.97
N SER A 277 -11.12 11.97 7.56
CA SER A 277 -9.98 12.14 8.46
C SER A 277 -10.12 13.40 9.32
N VAL A 278 -10.52 14.53 8.71
CA VAL A 278 -10.78 15.78 9.43
C VAL A 278 -11.95 15.65 10.41
N MET A 279 -13.02 14.97 10.00
CA MET A 279 -14.15 14.70 10.90
C MET A 279 -13.72 13.86 12.11
N LYS A 280 -12.93 12.79 11.91
CA LYS A 280 -12.38 11.98 13.01
C LYS A 280 -11.50 12.80 13.97
N MET A 281 -10.71 13.72 13.44
CA MET A 281 -9.88 14.61 14.27
C MET A 281 -10.75 15.51 15.17
N ARG A 282 -11.77 16.13 14.59
CA ARG A 282 -12.71 17.01 15.34
C ARG A 282 -13.49 16.27 16.42
N ASP A 283 -13.91 15.01 16.15
CA ASP A 283 -14.60 14.21 17.16
C ASP A 283 -13.67 13.79 18.30
N ALA A 284 -12.40 13.48 17.98
CA ALA A 284 -11.41 13.16 19.00
C ALA A 284 -10.98 14.35 19.87
N GLU A 285 -11.29 15.60 19.47
CA GLU A 285 -11.07 16.82 20.27
C GLU A 285 -12.22 17.14 21.21
N LYS A 286 -13.42 16.55 20.97
CA LYS A 286 -14.61 16.76 21.80
C LYS A 286 -14.71 15.81 22.98
N HIS A 287 -13.91 14.76 23.00
CA HIS A 287 -13.80 13.75 24.05
C HIS A 287 -12.42 13.76 24.71
#